data_91ced7e2fcc61d58d7f17bdc45cbde77
#
_entry.id   91ced7e2fcc61d58d7f17bdc45cbde77
#
_cell.length_a   1.000
_cell.length_b   1.000
_cell.length_c   1.000
_cell.angle_alpha   90.00
_cell.angle_beta   90.00
_cell.angle_gamma   90.00
#
_symmetry.space_group_name_H-M   'P 1'
#
loop_
_entity.id
_entity.type
_entity.pdbx_description
1 polymer ?
#
loop_
_entity_poly.entity_id
_entity_poly.type
_entity_poly.pdbx_seq_one_letter_code
_entity_poly.pdbx_strand_id
1 'polypeptide(L)'
;MKPDDRGAGPDEIRIGVSACLLGEKVRYDGGHKRNEFLVGTLGRFVTWVPVCPEVELGLGTPRPSLRLFELDGEVRLVESSKPSASEPSKRDHTAAMRAWARQKVRSLAGMRLSGYVLKRNSPSCGMERVRLYRDTGRPTRKGRGLFAGALIESCPNLPVEEEGRLNDSRIRENFIEQVFAYRDLNTLFEGRWTLRELVAFHSAHKFQLLAHAPEGYRRLERLVAKGSAMDGRELSWRYQHGFMSALRLPATRARHVNVLRQMIGCFDGRLDPGSRHELQEVISGNRFGLVPLIVPVTLVRHYVSIFEVTCLKDQSYLTPSPRELMLRNHV
;
A
#
# COMPACT_ATOMS: atom_id res chain seq x y z
N MET A 1 -15.19 -0.52 -21.98
CA MET A 1 -15.43 -1.87 -21.49
C MET A 1 -15.94 -1.73 -20.07
N LYS A 2 -17.19 -2.10 -19.78
CA LYS A 2 -17.74 -2.05 -18.41
C LYS A 2 -16.94 -3.03 -17.54
N PRO A 3 -16.61 -2.69 -16.28
CA PRO A 3 -16.00 -3.67 -15.37
C PRO A 3 -16.95 -4.84 -15.23
N ASP A 4 -16.39 -6.03 -15.41
CA ASP A 4 -17.09 -7.30 -15.28
C ASP A 4 -17.48 -7.49 -13.81
N ASP A 5 -18.76 -7.48 -13.53
CA ASP A 5 -19.36 -7.57 -12.19
C ASP A 5 -19.45 -9.02 -11.70
N ARG A 6 -18.54 -9.88 -12.21
CA ARG A 6 -18.37 -11.23 -11.68
C ARG A 6 -17.74 -11.13 -10.30
N GLY A 7 -18.45 -11.64 -9.30
CA GLY A 7 -17.99 -11.63 -7.90
C GLY A 7 -16.52 -12.06 -7.79
N ALA A 8 -15.72 -11.23 -7.11
CA ALA A 8 -14.30 -11.51 -6.91
C ALA A 8 -14.13 -12.89 -6.28
N GLY A 9 -13.29 -13.72 -6.87
CA GLY A 9 -12.79 -14.91 -6.17
C GLY A 9 -12.01 -14.47 -4.91
N PRO A 10 -11.96 -15.30 -3.87
CA PRO A 10 -11.29 -14.96 -2.59
C PRO A 10 -9.81 -14.58 -2.76
N ASP A 11 -9.18 -14.97 -3.87
CA ASP A 11 -7.76 -14.74 -4.14
C ASP A 11 -7.48 -13.51 -5.02
N GLU A 12 -8.50 -12.81 -5.52
CA GLU A 12 -8.32 -11.68 -6.42
C GLU A 12 -7.84 -10.43 -5.68
N ILE A 13 -6.68 -9.90 -6.09
CA ILE A 13 -6.13 -8.65 -5.56
C ILE A 13 -6.60 -7.49 -6.42
N ARG A 14 -7.53 -6.69 -5.90
CA ARG A 14 -8.03 -5.49 -6.59
C ARG A 14 -7.30 -4.25 -6.10
N ILE A 15 -6.77 -3.47 -7.04
CA ILE A 15 -6.10 -2.20 -6.74
C ILE A 15 -6.78 -1.09 -7.50
N GLY A 16 -7.22 -0.06 -6.76
CA GLY A 16 -7.68 1.17 -7.37
C GLY A 16 -6.52 1.92 -8.02
N VAL A 17 -6.77 2.58 -9.15
CA VAL A 17 -5.70 3.29 -9.85
C VAL A 17 -6.23 4.51 -10.58
N SER A 18 -5.45 5.60 -10.62
CA SER A 18 -5.78 6.73 -11.51
C SER A 18 -5.72 6.27 -12.97
N ALA A 19 -6.84 6.27 -13.68
CA ALA A 19 -7.04 5.66 -15.00
C ALA A 19 -5.98 6.06 -16.06
N CYS A 20 -5.50 7.31 -16.02
CA CYS A 20 -4.43 7.77 -16.89
C CYS A 20 -3.11 7.00 -16.75
N LEU A 21 -2.87 6.33 -15.61
CA LEU A 21 -1.67 5.52 -15.37
C LEU A 21 -1.71 4.18 -16.10
N LEU A 22 -2.88 3.69 -16.47
CA LEU A 22 -3.06 2.50 -17.31
C LEU A 22 -2.99 2.80 -18.81
N GLY A 23 -2.87 4.07 -19.21
CA GLY A 23 -2.83 4.48 -20.61
C GLY A 23 -4.16 5.02 -21.13
N GLU A 24 -5.18 5.17 -20.28
CA GLU A 24 -6.45 5.79 -20.69
C GLU A 24 -6.26 7.29 -20.99
N LYS A 25 -6.83 7.75 -22.08
CA LYS A 25 -6.72 9.13 -22.58
C LYS A 25 -7.71 10.06 -21.85
N VAL A 26 -7.59 10.13 -20.53
CA VAL A 26 -8.52 10.84 -19.62
C VAL A 26 -7.94 12.12 -19.01
N ARG A 27 -6.74 12.53 -19.43
CA ARG A 27 -6.14 13.77 -18.96
C ARG A 27 -6.79 14.98 -19.60
N TYR A 28 -6.60 16.17 -18.98
CA TYR A 28 -7.14 17.44 -19.47
C TYR A 28 -6.70 17.77 -20.92
N ASP A 29 -5.51 17.31 -21.32
CA ASP A 29 -4.91 17.49 -22.64
C ASP A 29 -5.27 16.37 -23.65
N GLY A 30 -6.16 15.45 -23.29
CA GLY A 30 -6.49 14.26 -24.10
C GLY A 30 -5.41 13.18 -24.11
N GLY A 31 -4.35 13.34 -23.32
CA GLY A 31 -3.26 12.36 -23.19
C GLY A 31 -3.44 11.37 -22.06
N HIS A 32 -2.37 10.62 -21.79
CA HIS A 32 -2.26 9.68 -20.66
C HIS A 32 -0.89 9.79 -19.99
N LYS A 33 -0.68 9.02 -18.92
CA LYS A 33 0.60 8.88 -18.19
C LYS A 33 0.85 7.41 -17.84
N ARG A 34 0.72 6.54 -18.86
CA ARG A 34 0.94 5.09 -18.72
C ARG A 34 2.25 4.83 -17.95
N ASN A 35 2.16 3.95 -16.96
CA ASN A 35 3.28 3.53 -16.12
C ASN A 35 3.58 2.06 -16.40
N GLU A 36 4.78 1.77 -16.92
CA GLU A 36 5.15 0.43 -17.37
C GLU A 36 5.25 -0.58 -16.23
N PHE A 37 5.68 -0.16 -15.03
CA PHE A 37 5.70 -1.04 -13.88
C PHE A 37 4.29 -1.50 -13.50
N LEU A 38 3.32 -0.57 -13.47
CA LEU A 38 1.93 -0.90 -13.14
C LEU A 38 1.32 -1.83 -14.18
N VAL A 39 1.48 -1.52 -15.47
CA VAL A 39 0.82 -2.29 -16.54
C VAL A 39 1.57 -3.59 -16.85
N GLY A 40 2.90 -3.52 -17.01
CA GLY A 40 3.71 -4.65 -17.48
C GLY A 40 4.12 -5.64 -16.38
N THR A 41 4.33 -5.15 -15.14
CA THR A 41 4.81 -5.99 -14.05
C THR A 41 3.70 -6.29 -13.05
N LEU A 42 3.22 -5.29 -12.32
CA LEU A 42 2.24 -5.49 -11.25
C LEU A 42 0.88 -5.95 -11.79
N GLY A 43 0.48 -5.46 -12.97
CA GLY A 43 -0.80 -5.81 -13.60
C GLY A 43 -0.98 -7.27 -13.96
N ARG A 44 0.08 -8.09 -13.88
CA ARG A 44 -0.02 -9.55 -14.07
C ARG A 44 -0.58 -10.27 -12.83
N PHE A 45 -0.58 -9.61 -11.68
CA PHE A 45 -0.93 -10.19 -10.38
C PHE A 45 -2.14 -9.53 -9.73
N VAL A 46 -2.68 -8.48 -10.34
CA VAL A 46 -3.75 -7.68 -9.76
C VAL A 46 -4.81 -7.32 -10.80
N THR A 47 -6.02 -7.10 -10.33
CA THR A 47 -7.11 -6.53 -11.13
C THR A 47 -7.19 -5.04 -10.85
N TRP A 48 -7.09 -4.24 -11.91
CA TRP A 48 -7.15 -2.79 -11.79
C TRP A 48 -8.60 -2.29 -11.73
N VAL A 49 -8.86 -1.37 -10.80
CA VAL A 49 -10.09 -0.58 -10.73
C VAL A 49 -9.77 0.86 -11.12
N PRO A 50 -9.89 1.22 -12.42
CA PRO A 50 -9.53 2.54 -12.90
C PRO A 50 -10.55 3.58 -12.46
N VAL A 51 -10.05 4.76 -12.05
CA VAL A 51 -10.86 5.91 -11.67
C VAL A 51 -10.24 7.18 -12.23
N CYS A 52 -11.04 8.02 -12.88
CA CYS A 52 -10.66 9.39 -13.21
C CYS A 52 -11.66 10.36 -12.58
N PRO A 53 -11.32 11.01 -11.43
CA PRO A 53 -12.24 11.91 -10.74
C PRO A 53 -12.80 13.02 -11.62
N GLU A 54 -11.99 13.56 -12.50
CA GLU A 54 -12.36 14.71 -13.35
C GLU A 54 -13.29 14.29 -14.48
N VAL A 55 -13.07 13.13 -15.11
CA VAL A 55 -13.95 12.60 -16.17
C VAL A 55 -15.27 12.10 -15.55
N GLU A 56 -15.20 11.41 -14.44
CA GLU A 56 -16.40 10.89 -13.75
C GLU A 56 -17.26 12.01 -13.13
N LEU A 57 -16.64 13.16 -12.83
CA LEU A 57 -17.37 14.38 -12.45
C LEU A 57 -18.12 15.03 -13.63
N GLY A 58 -17.88 14.57 -14.86
CA GLY A 58 -18.53 15.11 -16.08
C GLY A 58 -17.76 16.23 -16.77
N LEU A 59 -16.49 16.46 -16.45
CA LEU A 59 -15.72 17.56 -17.07
C LEU A 59 -15.23 17.24 -18.49
N GLY A 60 -15.38 15.99 -18.95
CA GLY A 60 -15.01 15.57 -20.30
C GLY A 60 -13.49 15.52 -20.57
N THR A 61 -13.16 15.34 -21.84
CA THR A 61 -11.78 15.33 -22.36
C THR A 61 -11.79 15.76 -23.83
N PRO A 62 -11.02 16.76 -24.29
CA PRO A 62 -10.15 17.62 -23.46
C PRO A 62 -10.94 18.61 -22.57
N ARG A 63 -10.29 19.21 -21.58
CA ARG A 63 -10.89 20.18 -20.66
C ARG A 63 -9.86 21.19 -20.16
N PRO A 64 -10.29 22.33 -19.59
CA PRO A 64 -9.39 23.22 -18.87
C PRO A 64 -8.65 22.48 -17.75
N SER A 65 -7.37 22.79 -17.57
CA SER A 65 -6.63 22.21 -16.46
C SER A 65 -7.14 22.73 -15.11
N LEU A 66 -7.14 21.88 -14.11
CA LEU A 66 -7.53 22.24 -12.74
C LEU A 66 -6.30 22.52 -11.87
N ARG A 67 -6.48 23.34 -10.84
CA ARG A 67 -5.49 23.61 -9.80
C ARG A 67 -6.13 23.75 -8.42
N LEU A 68 -5.33 23.51 -7.38
CA LEU A 68 -5.73 23.86 -6.01
C LEU A 68 -5.39 25.31 -5.74
N PHE A 69 -6.35 26.04 -5.21
CA PHE A 69 -6.22 27.45 -4.86
C PHE A 69 -6.69 27.66 -3.44
N GLU A 70 -5.89 28.36 -2.62
CA GLU A 70 -6.25 28.72 -1.25
C GLU A 70 -6.85 30.11 -1.24
N LEU A 71 -8.10 30.20 -0.84
CA LEU A 71 -8.85 31.43 -0.68
C LEU A 71 -9.50 31.44 0.70
N ASP A 72 -9.29 32.47 1.48
CA ASP A 72 -9.86 32.62 2.86
C ASP A 72 -9.54 31.43 3.77
N GLY A 73 -8.38 30.81 3.63
CA GLY A 73 -7.98 29.62 4.38
C GLY A 73 -8.60 28.30 3.90
N GLU A 74 -9.45 28.34 2.88
CA GLU A 74 -10.05 27.16 2.26
C GLU A 74 -9.33 26.75 0.97
N VAL A 75 -9.13 25.43 0.81
CA VAL A 75 -8.60 24.86 -0.44
C VAL A 75 -9.74 24.61 -1.42
N ARG A 76 -9.65 25.28 -2.58
CA ARG A 76 -10.61 25.20 -3.68
C ARG A 76 -10.00 24.50 -4.91
N LEU A 77 -10.84 23.83 -5.68
CA LEU A 77 -10.49 23.21 -6.96
C LEU A 77 -11.08 24.05 -8.08
N VAL A 78 -10.20 24.79 -8.77
CA VAL A 78 -10.64 25.77 -9.77
C VAL A 78 -10.00 25.49 -11.14
N GLU A 79 -10.69 25.91 -12.21
CA GLU A 79 -10.10 25.87 -13.56
C GLU A 79 -8.96 26.90 -13.68
N SER A 80 -7.93 26.54 -14.42
CA SER A 80 -6.84 27.46 -14.77
C SER A 80 -7.07 28.01 -16.16
N SER A 81 -7.27 29.31 -16.27
CA SER A 81 -7.41 29.99 -17.56
C SER A 81 -6.06 30.09 -18.31
N LYS A 82 -4.93 30.08 -17.59
CA LYS A 82 -3.55 29.98 -18.12
C LYS A 82 -2.67 29.27 -17.08
N PRO A 83 -1.64 28.50 -17.50
CA PRO A 83 -0.74 27.81 -16.57
C PRO A 83 0.01 28.73 -15.58
N SER A 84 0.16 30.02 -15.91
CA SER A 84 0.87 31.04 -15.14
C SER A 84 -0.04 32.05 -14.42
N ALA A 85 -1.38 31.95 -14.59
CA ALA A 85 -2.28 32.93 -13.98
C ALA A 85 -2.37 32.74 -12.46
N SER A 86 -2.15 33.81 -11.71
CA SER A 86 -2.28 33.87 -10.25
C SER A 86 -3.73 33.96 -9.78
N GLU A 87 -4.64 34.41 -10.64
CA GLU A 87 -6.04 34.60 -10.28
C GLU A 87 -6.87 33.31 -10.45
N PRO A 88 -7.84 33.04 -9.54
CA PRO A 88 -8.75 31.93 -9.68
C PRO A 88 -9.65 32.11 -10.91
N SER A 89 -9.87 31.01 -11.65
CA SER A 89 -10.90 30.97 -12.69
C SER A 89 -12.29 31.18 -12.08
N LYS A 90 -13.22 31.69 -12.86
CA LYS A 90 -14.63 31.86 -12.47
C LYS A 90 -15.34 30.53 -12.19
N ARG A 91 -14.79 29.38 -12.59
CA ARG A 91 -15.39 28.05 -12.36
C ARG A 91 -14.72 27.31 -11.22
N ASP A 92 -15.47 27.14 -10.15
CA ASP A 92 -15.08 26.41 -8.95
C ASP A 92 -15.80 25.04 -8.92
N HIS A 93 -15.01 23.98 -8.89
CA HIS A 93 -15.49 22.59 -8.86
C HIS A 93 -15.39 21.95 -7.46
N THR A 94 -15.06 22.71 -6.43
CA THR A 94 -14.77 22.20 -5.10
C THR A 94 -15.93 21.41 -4.51
N ALA A 95 -17.12 22.01 -4.48
CA ALA A 95 -18.30 21.39 -3.87
C ALA A 95 -18.71 20.11 -4.64
N ALA A 96 -18.72 20.19 -5.98
CA ALA A 96 -19.06 19.05 -6.83
C ALA A 96 -18.05 17.91 -6.68
N MET A 97 -16.74 18.20 -6.69
CA MET A 97 -15.69 17.20 -6.51
C MET A 97 -15.74 16.57 -5.11
N ARG A 98 -15.96 17.34 -4.06
CA ARG A 98 -16.11 16.81 -2.69
C ARG A 98 -17.33 15.90 -2.58
N ALA A 99 -18.47 16.26 -3.18
CA ALA A 99 -19.68 15.44 -3.16
C ALA A 99 -19.46 14.12 -3.93
N TRP A 100 -18.92 14.21 -5.15
CA TRP A 100 -18.59 13.05 -5.98
C TRP A 100 -17.57 12.14 -5.27
N ALA A 101 -16.49 12.69 -4.70
CA ALA A 101 -15.47 11.93 -4.00
C ALA A 101 -16.03 11.12 -2.83
N ARG A 102 -16.91 11.71 -2.00
CA ARG A 102 -17.60 10.99 -0.91
C ARG A 102 -18.44 9.83 -1.42
N GLN A 103 -19.16 10.00 -2.52
CA GLN A 103 -19.95 8.93 -3.13
C GLN A 103 -19.06 7.84 -3.72
N LYS A 104 -18.02 8.23 -4.47
CA LYS A 104 -17.09 7.30 -5.11
C LYS A 104 -16.34 6.45 -4.07
N VAL A 105 -15.87 7.05 -2.99
CA VAL A 105 -15.16 6.33 -1.93
C VAL A 105 -16.05 5.29 -1.25
N ARG A 106 -17.33 5.59 -1.03
CA ARG A 106 -18.31 4.60 -0.54
C ARG A 106 -18.47 3.42 -1.51
N SER A 107 -18.56 3.70 -2.81
CA SER A 107 -18.61 2.65 -3.84
C SER A 107 -17.33 1.80 -3.84
N LEU A 108 -16.16 2.43 -3.76
CA LEU A 108 -14.86 1.74 -3.72
C LEU A 108 -14.69 0.87 -2.46
N ALA A 109 -15.22 1.30 -1.32
CA ALA A 109 -15.20 0.50 -0.08
C ALA A 109 -15.91 -0.85 -0.24
N GLY A 110 -16.97 -0.92 -1.07
CA GLY A 110 -17.65 -2.17 -1.40
C GLY A 110 -16.91 -3.07 -2.40
N MET A 111 -15.85 -2.57 -3.06
CA MET A 111 -15.12 -3.31 -4.10
C MET A 111 -13.95 -4.15 -3.57
N ARG A 112 -13.75 -4.23 -2.26
CA ARG A 112 -12.67 -5.02 -1.62
C ARG A 112 -11.29 -4.65 -2.16
N LEU A 113 -10.98 -3.37 -2.27
CA LEU A 113 -9.66 -2.94 -2.72
C LEU A 113 -8.59 -3.34 -1.70
N SER A 114 -7.47 -3.85 -2.21
CA SER A 114 -6.27 -4.19 -1.42
C SER A 114 -5.23 -3.06 -1.44
N GLY A 115 -5.41 -2.05 -2.28
CA GLY A 115 -4.54 -0.89 -2.37
C GLY A 115 -5.05 0.15 -3.37
N TYR A 116 -4.36 1.28 -3.45
CA TYR A 116 -4.67 2.33 -4.42
C TYR A 116 -3.39 3.02 -4.92
N VAL A 117 -3.26 3.20 -6.25
CA VAL A 117 -2.16 3.97 -6.85
C VAL A 117 -2.69 5.27 -7.44
N LEU A 118 -2.25 6.37 -6.88
CA LEU A 118 -2.68 7.72 -7.22
C LEU A 118 -1.71 8.40 -8.20
N LYS A 119 -2.26 9.29 -9.07
CA LYS A 119 -1.46 10.14 -9.96
C LYS A 119 -0.87 11.32 -9.19
N ARG A 120 0.47 11.37 -9.08
CA ARG A 120 1.17 12.47 -8.41
C ARG A 120 0.90 13.83 -9.05
N ASN A 121 1.00 14.88 -8.25
CA ASN A 121 0.84 16.29 -8.66
C ASN A 121 -0.54 16.63 -9.28
N SER A 122 -1.54 15.76 -9.20
CA SER A 122 -2.89 16.04 -9.65
C SER A 122 -3.67 16.77 -8.55
N PRO A 123 -4.43 17.85 -8.87
CA PRO A 123 -5.26 18.54 -7.89
C PRO A 123 -6.43 17.68 -7.39
N SER A 124 -6.75 16.61 -8.11
CA SER A 124 -7.79 15.63 -7.75
C SER A 124 -7.20 14.39 -7.07
N CYS A 125 -6.12 13.81 -7.65
CA CYS A 125 -5.55 12.51 -7.25
C CYS A 125 -4.25 12.59 -6.44
N GLY A 126 -3.54 13.74 -6.39
CA GLY A 126 -2.24 13.81 -5.71
C GLY A 126 -2.37 13.53 -4.20
N MET A 127 -1.60 12.58 -3.70
CA MET A 127 -1.65 12.17 -2.30
C MET A 127 -1.07 13.25 -1.38
N GLU A 128 0.03 13.85 -1.80
CA GLU A 128 0.76 14.87 -1.04
C GLU A 128 1.53 15.81 -1.97
N ARG A 129 2.02 16.93 -1.42
CA ARG A 129 2.90 17.88 -2.12
C ARG A 129 2.32 18.43 -3.43
N VAL A 130 1.00 18.45 -3.58
CA VAL A 130 0.33 19.08 -4.72
C VAL A 130 0.54 20.60 -4.63
N ARG A 131 0.71 21.24 -5.78
CA ARG A 131 0.84 22.69 -5.84
C ARG A 131 -0.44 23.36 -5.36
N LEU A 132 -0.30 24.22 -4.36
CA LEU A 132 -1.35 25.06 -3.82
C LEU A 132 -1.03 26.50 -4.14
N TYR A 133 -1.86 27.11 -4.96
CA TYR A 133 -1.75 28.49 -5.41
C TYR A 133 -2.47 29.42 -4.42
N ARG A 134 -2.04 30.68 -4.37
CA ARG A 134 -2.61 31.78 -3.56
C ARG A 134 -2.68 33.04 -4.40
N ASP A 135 -3.43 34.03 -3.95
CA ASP A 135 -3.50 35.34 -4.62
C ASP A 135 -2.14 36.01 -4.76
N THR A 136 -1.28 35.83 -3.79
CA THR A 136 0.06 36.40 -3.77
C THR A 136 1.14 35.36 -3.54
N GLY A 137 2.29 35.55 -4.18
CA GLY A 137 3.47 34.74 -3.99
C GLY A 137 3.56 33.49 -4.87
N ARG A 138 4.60 32.69 -4.62
CA ARG A 138 4.84 31.45 -5.35
C ARG A 138 3.97 30.30 -4.79
N PRO A 139 3.48 29.38 -5.62
CA PRO A 139 2.71 28.24 -5.16
C PRO A 139 3.53 27.38 -4.17
N THR A 140 2.90 26.96 -3.09
CA THR A 140 3.48 26.03 -2.13
C THR A 140 3.25 24.60 -2.57
N ARG A 141 3.99 23.63 -1.97
CA ARG A 141 3.78 22.18 -2.18
C ARG A 141 3.16 21.55 -0.93
N LYS A 142 2.06 22.11 -0.45
CA LYS A 142 1.36 21.65 0.76
C LYS A 142 -0.03 21.08 0.48
N GLY A 143 -0.48 21.13 -0.77
CA GLY A 143 -1.80 20.65 -1.15
C GLY A 143 -1.91 19.13 -1.18
N ARG A 144 -3.15 18.66 -1.09
CA ARG A 144 -3.60 17.28 -1.32
C ARG A 144 -4.78 17.32 -2.27
N GLY A 145 -4.85 16.42 -3.23
CA GLY A 145 -5.95 16.29 -4.15
C GLY A 145 -7.26 15.96 -3.41
N LEU A 146 -8.37 16.54 -3.85
CA LEU A 146 -9.64 16.43 -3.11
C LEU A 146 -10.15 14.98 -3.03
N PHE A 147 -10.04 14.22 -4.12
CA PHE A 147 -10.38 12.80 -4.10
C PHE A 147 -9.40 11.98 -3.27
N ALA A 148 -8.09 12.23 -3.42
CA ALA A 148 -7.08 11.54 -2.62
C ALA A 148 -7.28 11.76 -1.12
N GLY A 149 -7.62 13.00 -0.70
CA GLY A 149 -7.96 13.31 0.68
C GLY A 149 -9.13 12.49 1.19
N ALA A 150 -10.25 12.51 0.45
CA ALA A 150 -11.45 11.76 0.81
C ALA A 150 -11.19 10.24 0.90
N LEU A 151 -10.40 9.68 -0.02
CA LEU A 151 -10.04 8.25 -0.02
C LEU A 151 -9.22 7.88 1.24
N ILE A 152 -8.15 8.63 1.53
CA ILE A 152 -7.25 8.34 2.65
C ILE A 152 -7.96 8.50 4.01
N GLU A 153 -8.81 9.51 4.14
CA GLU A 153 -9.57 9.77 5.36
C GLU A 153 -10.64 8.71 5.62
N SER A 154 -11.34 8.27 4.55
CA SER A 154 -12.40 7.27 4.68
C SER A 154 -11.90 5.83 4.76
N CYS A 155 -10.73 5.54 4.20
CA CYS A 155 -10.14 4.21 4.16
C CYS A 155 -8.74 4.21 4.83
N PRO A 156 -8.66 4.48 6.15
CA PRO A 156 -7.36 4.72 6.82
C PRO A 156 -6.43 3.52 6.82
N ASN A 157 -6.91 2.31 6.64
CA ASN A 157 -6.10 1.09 6.59
C ASN A 157 -5.68 0.68 5.17
N LEU A 158 -6.30 1.26 4.14
CA LEU A 158 -5.98 0.95 2.76
C LEU A 158 -4.54 1.40 2.41
N PRO A 159 -3.69 0.55 1.85
CA PRO A 159 -2.43 0.96 1.28
C PRO A 159 -2.64 1.93 0.11
N VAL A 160 -2.10 3.13 0.21
CA VAL A 160 -2.19 4.17 -0.84
C VAL A 160 -0.80 4.70 -1.14
N GLU A 161 -0.45 4.78 -2.44
CA GLU A 161 0.85 5.32 -2.86
C GLU A 161 0.73 6.10 -4.19
N GLU A 162 1.70 6.94 -4.51
CA GLU A 162 1.80 7.63 -5.80
C GLU A 162 2.73 6.90 -6.77
N GLU A 163 2.35 6.86 -8.05
CA GLU A 163 3.14 6.19 -9.08
C GLU A 163 4.59 6.67 -9.17
N GLY A 164 4.81 7.94 -8.89
CA GLY A 164 6.16 8.51 -8.93
C GLY A 164 7.05 8.02 -7.79
N ARG A 165 6.48 7.70 -6.63
CA ARG A 165 7.20 7.18 -5.46
C ARG A 165 7.51 5.69 -5.60
N LEU A 166 6.68 4.95 -6.35
CA LEU A 166 6.92 3.54 -6.66
C LEU A 166 8.17 3.30 -7.54
N ASN A 167 8.81 4.36 -8.05
CA ASN A 167 10.14 4.24 -8.69
C ASN A 167 11.25 3.96 -7.68
N ASP A 168 11.09 4.35 -6.41
CA ASP A 168 11.97 3.93 -5.32
C ASP A 168 11.64 2.48 -4.95
N SER A 169 12.65 1.60 -5.03
CA SER A 169 12.48 0.16 -4.81
C SER A 169 12.00 -0.18 -3.40
N ARG A 170 12.42 0.58 -2.37
CA ARG A 170 12.03 0.36 -0.98
C ARG A 170 10.58 0.75 -0.75
N ILE A 171 10.14 1.89 -1.31
CA ILE A 171 8.74 2.34 -1.23
C ILE A 171 7.85 1.36 -1.98
N ARG A 172 8.28 0.94 -3.17
CA ARG A 172 7.56 -0.04 -3.99
C ARG A 172 7.38 -1.38 -3.27
N GLU A 173 8.46 -1.90 -2.69
CA GLU A 173 8.42 -3.15 -1.92
C GLU A 173 7.49 -3.03 -0.72
N ASN A 174 7.63 -1.98 0.09
CA ASN A 174 6.78 -1.74 1.24
C ASN A 174 5.30 -1.62 0.84
N PHE A 175 4.98 -0.91 -0.25
CA PHE A 175 3.61 -0.80 -0.76
C PHE A 175 3.05 -2.17 -1.17
N ILE A 176 3.82 -2.95 -1.92
CA ILE A 176 3.37 -4.28 -2.37
C ILE A 176 3.17 -5.21 -1.17
N GLU A 177 4.11 -5.24 -0.22
CA GLU A 177 3.95 -6.01 1.02
C GLU A 177 2.66 -5.64 1.77
N GLN A 178 2.36 -4.35 1.89
CA GLN A 178 1.11 -3.88 2.49
C GLN A 178 -0.12 -4.34 1.71
N VAL A 179 -0.10 -4.30 0.38
CA VAL A 179 -1.23 -4.72 -0.47
C VAL A 179 -1.59 -6.18 -0.24
N PHE A 180 -0.59 -7.08 -0.25
CA PHE A 180 -0.81 -8.50 -0.03
C PHE A 180 -1.25 -8.79 1.42
N ALA A 181 -0.58 -8.20 2.39
CA ALA A 181 -0.93 -8.36 3.80
C ALA A 181 -2.33 -7.79 4.12
N TYR A 182 -2.73 -6.70 3.47
CA TYR A 182 -4.07 -6.12 3.62
C TYR A 182 -5.16 -7.00 3.00
N ARG A 183 -4.89 -7.64 1.86
CA ARG A 183 -5.78 -8.65 1.29
C ARG A 183 -6.01 -9.79 2.29
N ASP A 184 -4.92 -10.37 2.82
CA ASP A 184 -4.99 -11.49 3.76
C ASP A 184 -5.73 -11.11 5.04
N LEU A 185 -5.48 -9.90 5.55
CA LEU A 185 -6.17 -9.33 6.71
C LEU A 185 -7.68 -9.16 6.46
N ASN A 186 -8.07 -8.67 5.28
CA ASN A 186 -9.49 -8.55 4.93
C ASN A 186 -10.16 -9.92 4.80
N THR A 187 -9.48 -10.88 4.18
CA THR A 187 -9.97 -12.26 4.07
C THR A 187 -10.22 -12.89 5.45
N LEU A 188 -9.32 -12.67 6.42
CA LEU A 188 -9.51 -13.14 7.79
C LEU A 188 -10.81 -12.60 8.40
N PHE A 189 -11.10 -11.32 8.21
CA PHE A 189 -12.25 -10.66 8.84
C PHE A 189 -13.53 -10.69 7.99
N GLU A 190 -13.52 -11.38 6.84
CA GLU A 190 -14.71 -11.63 6.05
C GLU A 190 -15.62 -12.66 6.71
N GLY A 191 -16.87 -12.28 6.95
CA GLY A 191 -17.85 -13.17 7.54
C GLY A 191 -17.62 -13.44 9.04
N ARG A 192 -17.79 -14.71 9.42
CA ARG A 192 -17.57 -15.14 10.81
C ARG A 192 -16.12 -15.60 10.97
N TRP A 193 -15.38 -14.93 11.81
CA TRP A 193 -14.01 -15.29 12.19
C TRP A 193 -13.94 -15.67 13.66
N THR A 194 -12.88 -16.38 14.06
CA THR A 194 -12.64 -16.86 15.42
C THR A 194 -11.33 -16.28 15.98
N LEU A 195 -11.24 -16.19 17.29
CA LEU A 195 -9.98 -15.79 17.95
C LEU A 195 -8.81 -16.74 17.58
N ARG A 196 -9.08 -18.03 17.35
CA ARG A 196 -8.09 -19.00 16.90
C ARG A 196 -7.50 -18.63 15.53
N GLU A 197 -8.34 -18.21 14.59
CA GLU A 197 -7.91 -17.77 13.26
C GLU A 197 -7.09 -16.48 13.34
N LEU A 198 -7.50 -15.55 14.22
CA LEU A 198 -6.71 -14.34 14.48
C LEU A 198 -5.33 -14.66 15.09
N VAL A 199 -5.25 -15.59 16.03
CA VAL A 199 -3.99 -16.05 16.61
C VAL A 199 -3.10 -16.68 15.53
N ALA A 200 -3.66 -17.53 14.67
CA ALA A 200 -2.93 -18.15 13.58
C ALA A 200 -2.40 -17.11 12.58
N PHE A 201 -3.23 -16.16 12.17
CA PHE A 201 -2.84 -15.03 11.32
C PHE A 201 -1.72 -14.19 11.95
N HIS A 202 -1.88 -13.83 13.23
CA HIS A 202 -0.87 -13.07 13.97
C HIS A 202 0.47 -13.80 14.03
N SER A 203 0.43 -15.11 14.27
CA SER A 203 1.62 -15.98 14.31
C SER A 203 2.29 -16.06 12.94
N ALA A 204 1.53 -16.20 11.85
CA ALA A 204 2.05 -16.24 10.49
C ALA A 204 2.72 -14.92 10.06
N HIS A 205 2.27 -13.77 10.60
CA HIS A 205 2.82 -12.45 10.28
C HIS A 205 3.84 -11.94 11.32
N LYS A 206 4.22 -12.76 12.30
CA LYS A 206 5.16 -12.38 13.38
C LYS A 206 6.42 -11.72 12.87
N PHE A 207 7.16 -12.38 11.99
CA PHE A 207 8.46 -11.90 11.52
C PHE A 207 8.34 -10.73 10.56
N GLN A 208 7.25 -10.65 9.80
CA GLN A 208 6.95 -9.47 9.00
C GLN A 208 6.73 -8.25 9.89
N LEU A 209 5.88 -8.35 10.91
CA LEU A 209 5.65 -7.27 11.87
C LEU A 209 6.92 -6.87 12.62
N LEU A 210 7.76 -7.83 13.02
CA LEU A 210 9.04 -7.54 13.68
C LEU A 210 10.03 -6.81 12.76
N ALA A 211 10.01 -7.08 11.46
CA ALA A 211 10.85 -6.37 10.48
C ALA A 211 10.43 -4.91 10.32
N HIS A 212 9.13 -4.62 10.38
CA HIS A 212 8.58 -3.27 10.22
C HIS A 212 8.53 -2.48 11.52
N ALA A 213 7.93 -3.06 12.57
CA ALA A 213 7.64 -2.36 13.83
C ALA A 213 7.63 -3.31 15.03
N PRO A 214 8.78 -3.61 15.67
CA PRO A 214 8.83 -4.51 16.83
C PRO A 214 7.89 -4.11 17.97
N GLU A 215 7.77 -2.80 18.26
CA GLU A 215 6.84 -2.32 19.27
C GLU A 215 5.36 -2.46 18.83
N GLY A 216 5.10 -2.32 17.53
CA GLY A 216 3.79 -2.60 16.92
C GLY A 216 3.40 -4.05 17.13
N TYR A 217 4.32 -4.98 16.84
CA TYR A 217 4.13 -6.40 17.09
C TYR A 217 3.77 -6.69 18.57
N ARG A 218 4.53 -6.16 19.53
CA ARG A 218 4.27 -6.37 20.96
C ARG A 218 2.91 -5.80 21.41
N ARG A 219 2.48 -4.69 20.83
CA ARG A 219 1.13 -4.13 21.11
C ARG A 219 0.04 -5.05 20.57
N LEU A 220 0.19 -5.56 19.37
CA LEU A 220 -0.76 -6.49 18.74
C LEU A 220 -0.80 -7.83 19.49
N GLU A 221 0.34 -8.37 19.89
CA GLU A 221 0.45 -9.59 20.70
C GLU A 221 -0.35 -9.46 22.00
N ARG A 222 -0.20 -8.35 22.73
CA ARG A 222 -1.00 -8.06 23.93
C ARG A 222 -2.49 -7.90 23.65
N LEU A 223 -2.84 -7.32 22.49
CA LEU A 223 -4.23 -7.18 22.06
C LEU A 223 -4.86 -8.56 21.81
N VAL A 224 -4.17 -9.41 21.05
CA VAL A 224 -4.61 -10.79 20.75
C VAL A 224 -4.72 -11.64 22.02
N ALA A 225 -3.76 -11.52 22.95
CA ALA A 225 -3.80 -12.24 24.23
C ALA A 225 -5.03 -11.88 25.10
N LYS A 226 -5.55 -10.66 24.96
CA LYS A 226 -6.76 -10.19 25.66
C LYS A 226 -8.04 -10.38 24.83
N GLY A 227 -7.94 -10.97 23.65
CA GLY A 227 -9.02 -11.02 22.67
C GLY A 227 -10.30 -11.73 23.15
N SER A 228 -10.17 -12.76 24.03
CA SER A 228 -11.32 -13.48 24.59
C SER A 228 -12.22 -12.61 25.50
N ALA A 229 -11.69 -11.52 26.04
CA ALA A 229 -12.41 -10.61 26.93
C ALA A 229 -12.96 -9.36 26.18
N MET A 230 -12.83 -9.30 24.84
CA MET A 230 -13.22 -8.13 24.04
C MET A 230 -14.39 -8.45 23.11
N ASP A 231 -15.15 -7.41 22.75
CA ASP A 231 -16.09 -7.50 21.64
C ASP A 231 -15.35 -7.77 20.33
N GLY A 232 -15.88 -8.68 19.51
CA GLY A 232 -15.23 -9.11 18.28
C GLY A 232 -15.06 -7.98 17.25
N ARG A 233 -16.01 -7.04 17.17
CA ARG A 233 -15.92 -5.88 16.26
C ARG A 233 -14.83 -4.92 16.72
N GLU A 234 -14.77 -4.67 18.03
CA GLU A 234 -13.74 -3.82 18.60
C GLU A 234 -12.35 -4.43 18.42
N LEU A 235 -12.22 -5.74 18.69
CA LEU A 235 -10.96 -6.48 18.51
C LEU A 235 -10.50 -6.43 17.05
N SER A 236 -11.38 -6.74 16.09
CA SER A 236 -11.05 -6.72 14.67
C SER A 236 -10.63 -5.33 14.20
N TRP A 237 -11.35 -4.29 14.59
CA TRP A 237 -11.03 -2.90 14.23
C TRP A 237 -9.66 -2.47 14.79
N ARG A 238 -9.41 -2.72 16.09
CA ARG A 238 -8.12 -2.39 16.73
C ARG A 238 -6.96 -3.16 16.10
N TYR A 239 -7.18 -4.44 15.83
CA TYR A 239 -6.15 -5.28 15.24
C TYR A 239 -5.80 -4.84 13.82
N GLN A 240 -6.80 -4.62 12.94
CA GLN A 240 -6.59 -4.15 11.57
C GLN A 240 -5.84 -2.82 11.55
N HIS A 241 -6.26 -1.86 12.39
CA HIS A 241 -5.61 -0.56 12.46
C HIS A 241 -4.16 -0.66 12.95
N GLY A 242 -3.91 -1.42 13.99
CA GLY A 242 -2.57 -1.64 14.53
C GLY A 242 -1.65 -2.38 13.57
N PHE A 243 -2.16 -3.41 12.88
CA PHE A 243 -1.44 -4.21 11.90
C PHE A 243 -0.99 -3.37 10.70
N MET A 244 -1.92 -2.64 10.07
CA MET A 244 -1.60 -1.78 8.94
C MET A 244 -0.73 -0.59 9.33
N SER A 245 -0.92 -0.01 10.51
CA SER A 245 -0.03 1.03 11.04
C SER A 245 1.39 0.54 11.24
N ALA A 246 1.58 -0.70 11.67
CA ALA A 246 2.90 -1.31 11.79
C ALA A 246 3.58 -1.50 10.43
N LEU A 247 2.86 -2.00 9.43
CA LEU A 247 3.40 -2.26 8.08
C LEU A 247 3.69 -0.98 7.27
N ARG A 248 3.09 0.16 7.63
CA ARG A 248 3.43 1.47 7.00
C ARG A 248 4.84 1.91 7.30
N LEU A 249 5.42 1.48 8.42
CA LEU A 249 6.80 1.80 8.75
C LEU A 249 7.72 0.95 7.88
N PRO A 250 8.62 1.54 7.06
CA PRO A 250 9.54 0.75 6.25
C PRO A 250 10.41 -0.14 7.13
N ALA A 251 10.57 -1.39 6.72
CA ALA A 251 11.53 -2.29 7.34
C ALA A 251 12.96 -1.79 7.08
N THR A 252 13.86 -2.01 8.05
CA THR A 252 15.26 -1.60 7.93
C THR A 252 16.17 -2.83 7.86
N ARG A 253 17.33 -2.70 7.21
CA ARG A 253 18.32 -3.80 7.16
C ARG A 253 18.64 -4.37 8.53
N ALA A 254 18.83 -3.52 9.54
CA ALA A 254 19.09 -3.97 10.90
C ALA A 254 17.96 -4.82 11.47
N ARG A 255 16.70 -4.46 11.19
CA ARG A 255 15.53 -5.24 11.62
C ARG A 255 15.43 -6.56 10.86
N HIS A 256 15.68 -6.58 9.55
CA HIS A 256 15.74 -7.81 8.75
C HIS A 256 16.80 -8.77 9.31
N VAL A 257 18.00 -8.27 9.61
CA VAL A 257 19.07 -9.07 10.24
C VAL A 257 18.63 -9.66 11.57
N ASN A 258 17.95 -8.88 12.43
CA ASN A 258 17.45 -9.35 13.71
C ASN A 258 16.37 -10.43 13.53
N VAL A 259 15.47 -10.27 12.57
CA VAL A 259 14.44 -11.26 12.22
C VAL A 259 15.08 -12.56 11.72
N LEU A 260 16.02 -12.48 10.79
CA LEU A 260 16.72 -13.65 10.26
C LEU A 260 17.50 -14.40 11.33
N ARG A 261 18.15 -13.69 12.27
CA ARG A 261 18.82 -14.32 13.43
C ARG A 261 17.86 -15.03 14.35
N GLN A 262 16.68 -14.48 14.60
CA GLN A 262 15.64 -15.16 15.36
C GLN A 262 15.14 -16.42 14.64
N MET A 263 15.00 -16.39 13.30
CA MET A 263 14.64 -17.55 12.50
C MET A 263 15.68 -18.67 12.61
N ILE A 264 16.99 -18.34 12.63
CA ILE A 264 18.04 -19.35 12.85
C ILE A 264 17.82 -20.08 14.18
N GLY A 265 17.40 -19.36 15.21
CA GLY A 265 17.08 -19.97 16.53
C GLY A 265 15.96 -21.01 16.49
N CYS A 266 15.06 -20.94 15.51
CA CYS A 266 13.96 -21.90 15.36
C CYS A 266 14.39 -23.27 14.81
N PHE A 267 15.63 -23.42 14.34
CA PHE A 267 16.11 -24.72 13.83
C PHE A 267 16.53 -25.72 14.93
N ASP A 268 16.56 -25.27 16.22
CA ASP A 268 16.75 -26.15 17.38
C ASP A 268 17.88 -27.20 17.24
N GLY A 269 19.06 -26.79 16.77
CA GLY A 269 20.20 -27.68 16.59
C GLY A 269 20.16 -28.57 15.34
N ARG A 270 19.11 -28.49 14.51
CA ARG A 270 19.00 -29.26 13.24
C ARG A 270 20.03 -28.82 12.19
N LEU A 271 20.46 -27.56 12.24
CA LEU A 271 21.57 -27.07 11.39
C LEU A 271 22.89 -27.56 11.95
N ASP A 272 23.69 -28.22 11.10
CA ASP A 272 25.08 -28.49 11.43
C ASP A 272 25.90 -27.20 11.57
N PRO A 273 27.07 -27.24 12.22
CA PRO A 273 27.87 -26.03 12.45
C PRO A 273 28.28 -25.28 11.18
N GLY A 274 28.55 -26.00 10.09
CA GLY A 274 28.94 -25.40 8.79
C GLY A 274 27.78 -24.63 8.17
N SER A 275 26.62 -25.26 8.02
CA SER A 275 25.39 -24.63 7.50
C SER A 275 24.96 -23.44 8.34
N ARG A 276 25.09 -23.53 9.67
CA ARG A 276 24.79 -22.40 10.57
C ARG A 276 25.76 -21.26 10.36
N HIS A 277 27.03 -21.52 10.19
CA HIS A 277 28.05 -20.50 9.94
C HIS A 277 27.83 -19.81 8.61
N GLU A 278 27.61 -20.54 7.51
CA GLU A 278 27.30 -20.02 6.19
C GLU A 278 26.08 -19.06 6.23
N LEU A 279 25.00 -19.50 6.89
CA LEU A 279 23.78 -18.69 7.03
C LEU A 279 24.05 -17.38 7.80
N GLN A 280 24.87 -17.43 8.86
CA GLN A 280 25.29 -16.25 9.60
C GLN A 280 26.16 -15.30 8.78
N GLU A 281 27.06 -15.82 7.95
CA GLU A 281 27.89 -15.02 7.04
C GLU A 281 27.03 -14.31 5.99
N VAL A 282 26.08 -15.00 5.36
CA VAL A 282 25.18 -14.42 4.37
C VAL A 282 24.30 -13.33 5.00
N ILE A 283 23.80 -13.55 6.22
CA ILE A 283 23.02 -12.53 6.96
C ILE A 283 23.90 -11.31 7.30
N SER A 284 25.17 -11.55 7.66
CA SER A 284 26.13 -10.48 7.91
C SER A 284 26.46 -9.71 6.63
N GLY A 285 26.60 -10.40 5.50
CA GLY A 285 26.74 -9.79 4.18
C GLY A 285 25.56 -8.85 3.84
N ASN A 286 24.33 -9.26 4.14
CA ASN A 286 23.17 -8.38 3.96
C ASN A 286 23.22 -7.16 4.88
N ARG A 287 23.65 -7.32 6.13
CA ARG A 287 23.82 -6.19 7.07
C ARG A 287 24.71 -5.10 6.49
N PHE A 288 25.82 -5.49 5.86
CA PHE A 288 26.80 -4.58 5.25
C PHE A 288 26.43 -4.15 3.82
N GLY A 289 25.32 -4.66 3.27
CA GLY A 289 24.85 -4.34 1.91
C GLY A 289 25.64 -5.04 0.80
N LEU A 290 26.40 -6.08 1.12
CA LEU A 290 27.16 -6.89 0.16
C LEU A 290 26.27 -7.86 -0.62
N VAL A 291 25.18 -8.31 -0.02
CA VAL A 291 24.18 -9.16 -0.67
C VAL A 291 22.76 -8.62 -0.42
N PRO A 292 21.85 -8.75 -1.40
CA PRO A 292 20.45 -8.35 -1.22
C PRO A 292 19.72 -9.28 -0.26
N LEU A 293 18.62 -8.79 0.33
CA LEU A 293 17.83 -9.50 1.33
C LEU A 293 17.29 -10.85 0.83
N ILE A 294 17.01 -10.95 -0.47
CA ILE A 294 16.49 -12.20 -1.07
C ILE A 294 17.44 -13.39 -0.85
N VAL A 295 18.76 -13.16 -0.77
CA VAL A 295 19.75 -14.23 -0.62
C VAL A 295 19.59 -14.95 0.73
N PRO A 296 19.73 -14.28 1.89
CA PRO A 296 19.52 -14.96 3.19
C PRO A 296 18.09 -15.49 3.36
N VAL A 297 17.05 -14.82 2.83
CA VAL A 297 15.68 -15.31 2.88
C VAL A 297 15.52 -16.62 2.09
N THR A 298 16.14 -16.72 0.93
CA THR A 298 16.09 -17.95 0.11
C THR A 298 16.80 -19.11 0.81
N LEU A 299 17.93 -18.84 1.44
CA LEU A 299 18.68 -19.86 2.19
C LEU A 299 17.92 -20.33 3.42
N VAL A 300 17.33 -19.41 4.22
CA VAL A 300 16.45 -19.77 5.34
C VAL A 300 15.29 -20.65 4.86
N ARG A 301 14.61 -20.25 3.78
CA ARG A 301 13.50 -21.02 3.22
C ARG A 301 13.92 -22.40 2.74
N HIS A 302 15.10 -22.55 2.15
CA HIS A 302 15.66 -23.83 1.76
C HIS A 302 15.80 -24.75 2.98
N TYR A 303 16.42 -24.28 4.05
CA TYR A 303 16.57 -25.06 5.27
C TYR A 303 15.23 -25.34 5.98
N VAL A 304 14.29 -24.41 5.95
CA VAL A 304 12.93 -24.65 6.47
C VAL A 304 12.27 -25.83 5.75
N SER A 305 12.47 -25.94 4.43
CA SER A 305 11.92 -27.05 3.62
C SER A 305 12.63 -28.38 3.92
N ILE A 306 13.98 -28.37 4.05
CA ILE A 306 14.76 -29.59 4.31
C ILE A 306 14.45 -30.16 5.70
N PHE A 307 14.42 -29.31 6.71
CA PHE A 307 14.25 -29.71 8.11
C PHE A 307 12.81 -29.68 8.61
N GLU A 308 11.86 -29.39 7.73
CA GLU A 308 10.41 -29.33 8.02
C GLU A 308 10.10 -28.49 9.28
N VAL A 309 10.71 -27.29 9.39
CA VAL A 309 10.58 -26.42 10.55
C VAL A 309 9.20 -25.78 10.58
N THR A 310 8.26 -26.41 11.28
CA THR A 310 6.83 -26.06 11.30
C THR A 310 6.56 -24.61 11.73
N CYS A 311 7.30 -24.09 12.73
CA CYS A 311 7.13 -22.71 13.20
C CYS A 311 7.54 -21.64 12.18
N LEU A 312 8.26 -22.01 11.11
CA LEU A 312 8.68 -21.11 10.04
C LEU A 312 7.95 -21.36 8.71
N LYS A 313 7.28 -22.50 8.55
CA LYS A 313 6.70 -22.94 7.28
C LYS A 313 5.69 -21.95 6.73
N ASP A 314 4.83 -21.40 7.57
CA ASP A 314 3.72 -20.52 7.18
C ASP A 314 4.03 -19.03 7.43
N GLN A 315 5.30 -18.67 7.57
CA GLN A 315 5.67 -17.28 7.84
C GLN A 315 5.58 -16.42 6.57
N SER A 316 4.67 -15.44 6.57
CA SER A 316 4.49 -14.46 5.49
C SER A 316 5.78 -13.71 5.16
N TYR A 317 6.67 -13.54 6.14
CA TYR A 317 7.99 -12.94 5.92
C TYR A 317 8.83 -13.71 4.88
N LEU A 318 8.72 -15.02 4.78
CA LEU A 318 9.47 -15.82 3.82
C LEU A 318 8.89 -15.77 2.41
N THR A 319 7.57 -15.55 2.27
CA THR A 319 6.84 -15.51 0.99
C THR A 319 5.78 -14.41 0.97
N PRO A 320 6.16 -13.12 1.08
CA PRO A 320 5.19 -12.03 1.28
C PRO A 320 4.41 -11.65 0.01
N SER A 321 4.84 -12.13 -1.16
CA SER A 321 4.26 -11.80 -2.46
C SER A 321 4.76 -12.78 -3.52
N PRO A 322 4.17 -12.81 -4.74
CA PRO A 322 4.70 -13.58 -5.87
C PRO A 322 6.17 -13.27 -6.14
N ARG A 323 6.97 -14.30 -6.37
CA ARG A 323 8.43 -14.19 -6.57
C ARG A 323 8.78 -13.39 -7.82
N GLU A 324 7.93 -13.44 -8.82
CA GLU A 324 8.06 -12.77 -10.11
C GLU A 324 8.02 -11.24 -9.99
N LEU A 325 7.54 -10.71 -8.87
CA LEU A 325 7.64 -9.28 -8.56
C LEU A 325 9.05 -8.84 -8.18
N MET A 326 9.98 -9.80 -8.01
CA MET A 326 11.40 -9.58 -7.75
C MET A 326 11.67 -8.64 -6.56
N LEU A 327 10.81 -8.66 -5.55
CA LEU A 327 11.00 -7.90 -4.33
C LEU A 327 12.19 -8.43 -3.54
N ARG A 328 12.76 -7.58 -2.66
CA ARG A 328 13.93 -7.88 -1.83
C ARG A 328 15.26 -8.04 -2.58
N ASN A 329 15.26 -7.75 -3.87
CA ASN A 329 16.50 -7.71 -4.64
C ASN A 329 17.30 -6.41 -4.44
N HIS A 330 16.64 -5.36 -3.93
CA HIS A 330 17.20 -4.00 -3.79
C HIS A 330 17.23 -3.49 -2.34
N VAL A 331 16.85 -4.31 -1.38
CA VAL A 331 16.79 -3.93 0.05
C VAL A 331 17.95 -4.52 0.83
#